data_cd7489256b628adbcbb67d0f1a34cce6
#
_entry.id   cd7489256b628adbcbb67d0f1a34cce6
#
_cell.length_a   1.000
_cell.length_b   1.000
_cell.length_c   1.000
_cell.angle_alpha   90.00
_cell.angle_beta   90.00
_cell.angle_gamma   90.00
#
_symmetry.space_group_name_H-M   'P 1'
#
loop_
_entity.id
_entity.type
_entity.pdbx_description
1 polymer ?
#
loop_
_entity_poly.entity_id
_entity_poly.type
_entity_poly.pdbx_seq_one_letter_code
_entity_poly.pdbx_strand_id
1 'polypeptide(L)'
;MLNGEEVSEEIRQMQVSGYVSEVSANKQVRVEMVRQQQRMGQTENIVMDGRDIGTAVFADAQVKLFMTADPKIRAERRFKELRSKGDSVITLEEVFENLAHRDYADTTRKESPLVRADDAIILDNTELTQEEQLNFALEKAKPFLHVNP
;
A
#
# COMPACT_ATOMS: atom_id res chain seq x y z
N MET A 1 -6.09 -14.65 -4.50
CA MET A 1 -6.26 -15.74 -5.49
C MET A 1 -5.69 -15.31 -6.84
N LEU A 2 -4.84 -16.10 -7.46
CA LEU A 2 -4.32 -15.91 -8.82
C LEU A 2 -4.71 -17.14 -9.64
N ASN A 3 -5.56 -16.96 -10.65
CA ASN A 3 -6.09 -18.07 -11.47
C ASN A 3 -6.72 -19.21 -10.65
N GLY A 4 -7.31 -18.91 -9.53
CA GLY A 4 -7.92 -19.90 -8.63
C GLY A 4 -7.00 -20.44 -7.53
N GLU A 5 -5.70 -20.12 -7.56
CA GLU A 5 -4.74 -20.52 -6.53
C GLU A 5 -4.58 -19.43 -5.47
N GLU A 6 -4.47 -19.85 -4.20
CA GLU A 6 -4.15 -18.96 -3.10
C GLU A 6 -2.64 -18.65 -3.11
N VAL A 7 -2.28 -17.38 -3.21
CA VAL A 7 -0.88 -16.94 -3.34
C VAL A 7 -0.53 -15.79 -2.38
N SER A 8 -1.31 -15.62 -1.32
CA SER A 8 -1.16 -14.48 -0.39
C SER A 8 0.18 -14.47 0.36
N GLU A 9 0.76 -15.64 0.61
CA GLU A 9 2.06 -15.73 1.26
C GLU A 9 3.20 -15.54 0.26
N GLU A 10 3.09 -16.11 -0.94
CA GLU A 10 4.09 -16.03 -1.99
C GLU A 10 4.35 -14.59 -2.44
N ILE A 11 3.28 -13.80 -2.63
CA ILE A 11 3.42 -12.39 -3.06
C ILE A 11 4.06 -11.47 -2.02
N ARG A 12 4.19 -11.93 -0.77
CA ARG A 12 4.82 -11.17 0.32
C ARG A 12 6.29 -11.48 0.54
N GLN A 13 6.83 -12.46 -0.18
CA GLN A 13 8.25 -12.83 -0.09
C GLN A 13 9.16 -11.71 -0.62
N MET A 14 10.38 -11.64 -0.08
CA MET A 14 11.36 -10.63 -0.49
C MET A 14 11.72 -10.70 -1.97
N GLN A 15 11.77 -11.90 -2.54
CA GLN A 15 12.02 -12.11 -3.97
C GLN A 15 10.97 -11.40 -4.82
N VAL A 16 9.68 -11.55 -4.51
CA VAL A 16 8.61 -10.86 -5.24
C VAL A 16 8.66 -9.36 -4.99
N SER A 17 8.92 -8.95 -3.73
CA SER A 17 9.08 -7.55 -3.37
C SER A 17 10.17 -6.84 -4.16
N GLY A 18 11.26 -7.53 -4.52
CA GLY A 18 12.35 -6.98 -5.32
C GLY A 18 11.96 -6.60 -6.75
N TYR A 19 11.01 -7.33 -7.35
CA TYR A 19 10.59 -7.10 -8.74
C TYR A 19 9.32 -6.27 -8.90
N VAL A 20 8.50 -6.14 -7.84
CA VAL A 20 7.17 -5.55 -7.96
C VAL A 20 7.22 -4.09 -8.45
N SER A 21 8.19 -3.31 -8.01
CA SER A 21 8.31 -1.89 -8.41
C SER A 21 8.69 -1.76 -9.89
N GLU A 22 9.61 -2.60 -10.39
CA GLU A 22 10.01 -2.60 -11.80
C GLU A 22 8.85 -3.00 -12.72
N VAL A 23 8.15 -4.09 -12.40
CA VAL A 23 6.99 -4.55 -13.16
C VAL A 23 5.88 -3.50 -13.13
N SER A 24 5.62 -2.90 -11.97
CA SER A 24 4.58 -1.88 -11.81
C SER A 24 4.94 -0.54 -12.46
N ALA A 25 6.20 -0.28 -12.79
CA ALA A 25 6.61 0.90 -13.54
C ALA A 25 6.28 0.80 -15.05
N ASN A 26 5.99 -0.41 -15.57
CA ASN A 26 5.60 -0.58 -16.96
C ASN A 26 4.23 0.07 -17.22
N LYS A 27 4.18 0.99 -18.18
CA LYS A 27 2.96 1.75 -18.50
C LYS A 27 1.77 0.86 -18.84
N GLN A 28 1.98 -0.18 -19.67
CA GLN A 28 0.88 -1.04 -20.11
C GLN A 28 0.31 -1.85 -18.93
N VAL A 29 1.18 -2.36 -18.06
CA VAL A 29 0.77 -3.04 -16.83
C VAL A 29 -0.04 -2.09 -15.95
N ARG A 30 0.44 -0.86 -15.74
CA ARG A 30 -0.27 0.12 -14.91
C ARG A 30 -1.65 0.44 -15.45
N VAL A 31 -1.76 0.78 -16.74
CA VAL A 31 -3.05 1.13 -17.35
C VAL A 31 -4.07 0.00 -17.15
N GLU A 32 -3.65 -1.25 -17.36
CA GLU A 32 -4.56 -2.39 -17.17
C GLU A 32 -4.90 -2.62 -15.69
N MET A 33 -3.93 -2.50 -14.79
CA MET A 33 -4.18 -2.64 -13.34
C MET A 33 -5.11 -1.55 -12.82
N VAL A 34 -4.90 -0.29 -13.20
CA VAL A 34 -5.81 0.82 -12.82
C VAL A 34 -7.23 0.53 -13.32
N ARG A 35 -7.38 0.08 -14.58
CA ARG A 35 -8.69 -0.26 -15.13
C ARG A 35 -9.38 -1.39 -14.36
N GLN A 36 -8.64 -2.41 -13.95
CA GLN A 36 -9.17 -3.51 -13.14
C GLN A 36 -9.58 -3.04 -11.74
N GLN A 37 -8.74 -2.25 -11.08
CA GLN A 37 -9.03 -1.68 -9.76
C GLN A 37 -10.27 -0.77 -9.80
N GLN A 38 -10.40 0.09 -10.80
CA GLN A 38 -11.57 0.96 -10.97
C GLN A 38 -12.87 0.15 -11.16
N ARG A 39 -12.81 -0.97 -11.87
CA ARG A 39 -13.98 -1.86 -12.00
C ARG A 39 -14.44 -2.44 -10.67
N MET A 40 -13.52 -2.77 -9.76
CA MET A 40 -13.87 -3.31 -8.43
C MET A 40 -14.68 -2.31 -7.61
N GLY A 41 -14.43 -1.01 -7.77
CA GLY A 41 -15.13 0.04 -7.03
C GLY A 41 -16.45 0.55 -7.65
N GLN A 42 -16.86 0.01 -8.80
CA GLN A 42 -18.07 0.50 -9.48
C GLN A 42 -19.38 0.07 -8.82
N THR A 43 -19.39 -1.04 -8.13
CA THR A 43 -20.61 -1.68 -7.62
C THR A 43 -20.68 -1.80 -6.11
N GLU A 44 -19.56 -1.58 -5.42
CA GLU A 44 -19.46 -1.81 -3.98
C GLU A 44 -18.63 -0.71 -3.30
N ASN A 45 -18.89 -0.52 -2.01
CA ASN A 45 -18.00 0.27 -1.16
C ASN A 45 -16.70 -0.50 -0.96
N ILE A 46 -15.58 0.13 -1.23
CA ILE A 46 -14.27 -0.51 -1.14
C ILE A 46 -13.31 0.26 -0.24
N VAL A 47 -12.40 -0.47 0.34
CA VAL A 47 -11.17 0.07 0.95
C VAL A 47 -10.00 -0.52 0.17
N MET A 48 -9.13 0.33 -0.35
CA MET A 48 -8.00 -0.11 -1.17
C MET A 48 -6.73 0.61 -0.75
N ASP A 49 -5.64 -0.15 -0.65
CA ASP A 49 -4.31 0.40 -0.40
C ASP A 49 -3.43 0.29 -1.65
N GLY A 50 -2.50 1.22 -1.77
CA GLY A 50 -1.55 1.26 -2.90
C GLY A 50 -0.76 2.55 -2.93
N ARG A 51 -0.08 2.80 -4.05
CA ARG A 51 0.83 3.94 -4.21
C ARG A 51 0.17 5.14 -4.89
N ASP A 52 -0.84 4.90 -5.68
CA ASP A 52 -1.51 5.87 -6.53
C ASP A 52 -3.04 5.76 -6.48
N ILE A 53 -3.56 5.11 -5.43
CA ILE A 53 -5.01 4.88 -5.30
C ILE A 53 -5.77 6.20 -5.26
N GLY A 54 -5.36 7.13 -4.42
CA GLY A 54 -6.03 8.43 -4.27
C GLY A 54 -5.69 9.48 -5.34
N THR A 55 -4.79 9.17 -6.28
CA THR A 55 -4.38 10.13 -7.34
C THR A 55 -4.73 9.65 -8.74
N ALA A 56 -4.69 8.34 -9.00
CA ALA A 56 -4.91 7.79 -10.34
C ALA A 56 -6.07 6.78 -10.40
N VAL A 57 -6.27 5.96 -9.38
CA VAL A 57 -7.31 4.91 -9.39
C VAL A 57 -8.66 5.48 -8.96
N PHE A 58 -8.72 6.10 -7.77
CA PHE A 58 -9.92 6.71 -7.19
C PHE A 58 -9.62 8.14 -6.74
N ALA A 59 -9.39 9.01 -7.71
CA ALA A 59 -9.10 10.42 -7.47
C ALA A 59 -10.29 11.18 -6.82
N ASP A 60 -11.46 10.62 -6.89
CA ASP A 60 -12.72 11.11 -6.31
C ASP A 60 -13.16 10.37 -5.04
N ALA A 61 -12.28 9.53 -4.47
CA ALA A 61 -12.57 8.82 -3.23
C ALA A 61 -12.94 9.78 -2.11
N GLN A 62 -13.98 9.44 -1.34
CA GLN A 62 -14.53 10.26 -0.25
C GLN A 62 -13.54 10.40 0.92
N VAL A 63 -12.72 9.40 1.15
CA VAL A 63 -11.67 9.41 2.17
C VAL A 63 -10.36 8.96 1.55
N LYS A 64 -9.35 9.81 1.62
CA LYS A 64 -7.99 9.51 1.19
C LYS A 64 -7.05 9.66 2.37
N LEU A 65 -6.37 8.59 2.70
CA LEU A 65 -5.34 8.58 3.73
C LEU A 65 -3.97 8.42 3.08
N PHE A 66 -3.09 9.38 3.31
CA PHE A 66 -1.69 9.26 2.93
C PHE A 66 -0.90 8.79 4.15
N MET A 67 -0.56 7.50 4.14
CA MET A 67 0.17 6.87 5.24
C MET A 67 1.66 7.16 5.14
N THR A 68 2.26 7.56 6.25
CA THR A 68 3.71 7.77 6.39
C THR A 68 4.20 7.20 7.72
N ALA A 69 5.49 6.91 7.80
CA ALA A 69 6.19 6.58 9.03
C ALA A 69 7.69 6.77 8.85
N ASP A 70 8.41 6.88 9.96
CA ASP A 70 9.87 6.89 9.95
C ASP A 70 10.41 5.66 9.20
N PRO A 71 11.37 5.83 8.26
CA PRO A 71 11.89 4.73 7.45
C PRO A 71 12.52 3.60 8.27
N LYS A 72 13.16 3.91 9.40
CA LYS A 72 13.76 2.89 10.29
C LYS A 72 12.68 2.07 10.98
N ILE A 73 11.64 2.73 11.49
CA ILE A 73 10.49 2.05 12.12
C ILE A 73 9.78 1.14 11.11
N ARG A 74 9.63 1.59 9.86
CA ARG A 74 9.07 0.76 8.79
C ARG A 74 9.92 -0.49 8.52
N ALA A 75 11.24 -0.32 8.44
CA ALA A 75 12.17 -1.42 8.24
C ALA A 75 12.15 -2.41 9.43
N GLU A 76 12.13 -1.92 10.66
CA GLU A 76 12.03 -2.76 11.85
C GLU A 76 10.73 -3.57 11.90
N ARG A 77 9.59 -2.94 11.59
CA ARG A 77 8.29 -3.62 11.51
C ARG A 77 8.32 -4.74 10.47
N ARG A 78 8.84 -4.44 9.27
CA ARG A 78 8.94 -5.41 8.18
C ARG A 78 9.93 -6.54 8.51
N PHE A 79 11.06 -6.22 9.11
CA PHE A 79 12.03 -7.21 9.57
C PHE A 79 11.42 -8.18 10.60
N LYS A 80 10.71 -7.66 11.61
CA LYS A 80 10.01 -8.48 12.60
C LYS A 80 8.96 -9.40 11.95
N GLU A 81 8.21 -8.89 10.97
CA GLU A 81 7.24 -9.68 10.22
C GLU A 81 7.89 -10.84 9.46
N LEU A 82 8.97 -10.57 8.71
CA LEU A 82 9.67 -11.60 7.94
C LEU A 82 10.27 -12.67 8.86
N ARG A 83 10.90 -12.26 9.96
CA ARG A 83 11.45 -13.17 10.97
C ARG A 83 10.37 -14.04 11.61
N SER A 84 9.20 -13.50 11.90
CA SER A 84 8.08 -14.27 12.47
C SER A 84 7.49 -15.29 11.49
N LYS A 85 7.66 -15.08 10.17
CA LYS A 85 7.26 -15.99 9.10
C LYS A 85 8.32 -17.03 8.73
N GLY A 86 9.41 -17.08 9.50
CA GLY A 86 10.45 -18.11 9.36
C GLY A 86 11.65 -17.72 8.49
N ASP A 87 11.72 -16.50 7.98
CA ASP A 87 12.92 -16.02 7.30
C ASP A 87 14.04 -15.75 8.33
N SER A 88 14.84 -16.76 8.59
CA SER A 88 15.92 -16.69 9.59
C SER A 88 17.22 -16.08 9.06
N VAL A 89 17.33 -15.80 7.77
CA VAL A 89 18.56 -15.31 7.12
C VAL A 89 18.52 -13.80 6.91
N ILE A 90 17.34 -13.23 6.67
CA ILE A 90 17.18 -11.81 6.37
C ILE A 90 17.77 -10.91 7.45
N THR A 91 18.44 -9.84 7.05
CA THR A 91 18.98 -8.79 7.93
C THR A 91 18.11 -7.53 7.89
N LEU A 92 18.20 -6.72 8.95
CA LEU A 92 17.50 -5.43 9.01
C LEU A 92 17.99 -4.48 7.90
N GLU A 93 19.28 -4.51 7.57
CA GLU A 93 19.88 -3.68 6.55
C GLU A 93 19.34 -4.01 5.16
N GLU A 94 19.26 -5.30 4.81
CA GLU A 94 18.63 -5.72 3.53
C GLU A 94 17.17 -5.28 3.42
N VAL A 95 16.42 -5.36 4.52
CA VAL A 95 15.03 -4.88 4.54
C VAL A 95 14.98 -3.36 4.35
N PHE A 96 15.84 -2.61 5.03
CA PHE A 96 15.89 -1.15 4.92
C PHE A 96 16.24 -0.71 3.50
N GLU A 97 17.27 -1.30 2.89
CA GLU A 97 17.68 -1.02 1.52
C GLU A 97 16.58 -1.37 0.50
N ASN A 98 15.92 -2.52 0.68
CA ASN A 98 14.80 -2.91 -0.19
C ASN A 98 13.65 -1.90 -0.11
N LEU A 99 13.26 -1.46 1.09
CA LEU A 99 12.22 -0.46 1.26
C LEU A 99 12.62 0.89 0.65
N ALA A 100 13.86 1.35 0.87
CA ALA A 100 14.37 2.60 0.31
C ALA A 100 14.40 2.56 -1.22
N HIS A 101 14.85 1.46 -1.82
CA HIS A 101 14.84 1.26 -3.27
C HIS A 101 13.42 1.31 -3.84
N ARG A 102 12.46 0.66 -3.19
CA ARG A 102 11.06 0.68 -3.62
C ARG A 102 10.45 2.06 -3.51
N ASP A 103 10.67 2.76 -2.40
CA ASP A 103 10.15 4.12 -2.21
C ASP A 103 10.72 5.07 -3.28
N TYR A 104 12.00 4.95 -3.60
CA TYR A 104 12.61 5.70 -4.67
C TYR A 104 11.98 5.37 -6.03
N ALA A 105 11.85 4.10 -6.38
CA ALA A 105 11.23 3.67 -7.63
C ALA A 105 9.78 4.15 -7.75
N ASP A 106 9.00 4.02 -6.67
CA ASP A 106 7.59 4.41 -6.66
C ASP A 106 7.39 5.93 -6.75
N THR A 107 8.29 6.72 -6.17
CA THR A 107 8.21 8.21 -6.21
C THR A 107 8.74 8.82 -7.50
N THR A 108 9.71 8.16 -8.17
CA THR A 108 10.39 8.69 -9.36
C THR A 108 9.86 8.13 -10.69
N ARG A 109 9.01 7.11 -10.67
CA ARG A 109 8.43 6.56 -11.90
C ARG A 109 7.61 7.60 -12.65
N LYS A 110 7.61 7.51 -14.01
CA LYS A 110 6.93 8.47 -14.89
C LYS A 110 5.40 8.33 -14.84
N GLU A 111 4.91 7.11 -14.69
CA GLU A 111 3.47 6.81 -14.72
C GLU A 111 2.95 6.64 -13.30
N SER A 112 2.01 7.49 -12.90
CA SER A 112 1.35 7.45 -11.58
C SER A 112 2.33 7.31 -10.41
N PRO A 113 3.26 8.27 -10.21
CA PRO A 113 4.20 8.23 -9.10
C PRO A 113 3.48 8.23 -7.75
N LEU A 114 4.15 7.76 -6.71
CA LEU A 114 3.68 7.89 -5.34
C LEU A 114 3.77 9.37 -4.95
N VAL A 115 2.63 10.04 -4.99
CA VAL A 115 2.47 11.42 -4.51
C VAL A 115 1.23 11.52 -3.63
N ARG A 116 1.25 12.43 -2.68
CA ARG A 116 0.08 12.73 -1.87
C ARG A 116 -0.93 13.52 -2.70
N ALA A 117 -2.19 13.10 -2.71
CA ALA A 117 -3.28 13.91 -3.24
C ALA A 117 -3.48 15.16 -2.35
N ASP A 118 -3.88 16.29 -2.93
CA ASP A 118 -4.02 17.56 -2.20
C ASP A 118 -5.04 17.48 -1.08
N ASP A 119 -6.08 16.68 -1.24
CA ASP A 119 -7.15 16.42 -0.29
C ASP A 119 -6.90 15.21 0.62
N ALA A 120 -5.72 14.57 0.53
CA ALA A 120 -5.39 13.44 1.37
C ALA A 120 -5.00 13.86 2.80
N ILE A 121 -5.62 13.21 3.76
CA ILE A 121 -5.32 13.33 5.19
C ILE A 121 -4.03 12.54 5.49
N ILE A 122 -3.05 13.18 6.11
CA ILE A 122 -1.82 12.49 6.51
C ILE A 122 -2.10 11.63 7.74
N LEU A 123 -1.72 10.36 7.66
CA LEU A 123 -1.66 9.44 8.80
C LEU A 123 -0.19 9.05 9.02
N ASP A 124 0.48 9.79 9.90
CA ASP A 124 1.80 9.39 10.39
C ASP A 124 1.63 8.31 11.46
N ASN A 125 2.06 7.11 11.14
CA ASN A 125 1.91 5.97 12.03
C ASN A 125 3.24 5.57 12.72
N THR A 126 4.22 6.46 12.75
CA THR A 126 5.53 6.18 13.37
C THR A 126 5.36 5.65 14.80
N GLU A 127 4.57 6.33 15.63
CA GLU A 127 4.35 5.98 17.03
C GLU A 127 3.01 5.25 17.30
N LEU A 128 2.17 5.08 16.26
CA LEU A 128 0.84 4.53 16.44
C LEU A 128 0.85 2.99 16.42
N THR A 129 0.05 2.42 17.31
CA THR A 129 -0.34 1.01 17.27
C THR A 129 -1.27 0.73 16.09
N GLN A 130 -1.46 -0.54 15.74
CA GLN A 130 -2.42 -0.93 14.70
C GLN A 130 -3.86 -0.54 15.05
N GLU A 131 -4.22 -0.63 16.32
CA GLU A 131 -5.56 -0.24 16.81
C GLU A 131 -5.79 1.27 16.69
N GLU A 132 -4.82 2.10 17.07
CA GLU A 132 -4.90 3.55 16.92
C GLU A 132 -5.00 3.97 15.46
N GLN A 133 -4.24 3.33 14.55
CA GLN A 133 -4.35 3.56 13.12
C GLN A 133 -5.74 3.21 12.58
N LEU A 134 -6.28 2.05 13.00
CA LEU A 134 -7.62 1.62 12.61
C LEU A 134 -8.68 2.62 13.10
N ASN A 135 -8.60 3.02 14.36
CA ASN A 135 -9.54 3.97 14.95
C ASN A 135 -9.50 5.32 14.25
N PHE A 136 -8.31 5.81 13.91
CA PHE A 136 -8.14 7.04 13.12
C PHE A 136 -8.83 6.91 11.74
N ALA A 137 -8.57 5.82 11.02
CA ALA A 137 -9.17 5.58 9.71
C ALA A 137 -10.71 5.48 9.78
N LEU A 138 -11.24 4.75 10.77
CA LEU A 138 -12.67 4.61 11.01
C LEU A 138 -13.33 5.96 11.34
N GLU A 139 -12.69 6.79 12.16
CA GLU A 139 -13.19 8.14 12.48
C GLU A 139 -13.35 8.99 11.21
N LYS A 140 -12.37 8.94 10.29
CA LYS A 140 -12.44 9.67 9.03
C LYS A 140 -13.45 9.10 8.05
N ALA A 141 -13.67 7.78 8.07
CA ALA A 141 -14.64 7.12 7.22
C ALA A 141 -16.10 7.25 7.73
N LYS A 142 -16.28 7.38 9.04
CA LYS A 142 -17.60 7.39 9.71
C LYS A 142 -18.66 8.30 9.07
N PRO A 143 -18.35 9.54 8.63
CA PRO A 143 -19.34 10.41 7.99
C PRO A 143 -19.89 9.87 6.68
N PHE A 144 -19.20 8.93 6.04
CA PHE A 144 -19.54 8.36 4.73
C PHE A 144 -20.10 6.93 4.84
N LEU A 145 -20.04 6.34 6.03
CA LEU A 145 -20.65 5.04 6.28
C LEU A 145 -22.16 5.24 6.46
N HIS A 146 -22.92 4.99 5.41
CA HIS A 146 -24.37 4.87 5.55
C HIS A 146 -24.68 3.56 6.30
N VAL A 147 -24.73 3.65 7.62
CA VAL A 147 -25.32 2.59 8.43
C VAL A 147 -26.83 2.66 8.17
N ASN A 148 -27.33 1.83 7.26
CA ASN A 148 -28.78 1.60 7.22
C ASN A 148 -29.17 1.01 8.57
N PRO A 149 -30.16 1.62 9.25
CA PRO A 149 -30.65 1.12 10.55
C PRO A 149 -31.27 -0.27 10.43
#